data_fee19436831401691e13dac13402d18b
#
_entry.id   fee19436831401691e13dac13402d18b
#
_cell.length_a   1.000
_cell.length_b   1.000
_cell.length_c   1.000
_cell.angle_alpha   90.00
_cell.angle_beta   90.00
_cell.angle_gamma   90.00
#
_symmetry.space_group_name_H-M   'P 1'
#
loop_
_entity.id
_entity.type
_entity.pdbx_description
1 polymer ?
#
loop_
_entity_poly.entity_id
_entity_poly.type
_entity_poly.pdbx_seq_one_letter_code
_entity_poly.pdbx_strand_id
1 'polypeptide(L)'
;FAFLTSTVAVKAQDLETAKKTIDAEKYEDAKKMLKTLVATNPVNGKATFLLGTVYLKQNIEDSAKIYFQKGLTAKDGARLNSIGLGQIDLNNKDVASATTNFVQGISGLKRKEYEELMYVGKAYTNATTPDYKKALEYLNKAKDISTTNAEVQLALGDAYYGDKNQNEAYAAYRNAYATDASLIRAKMQLGVLLKGAKAYTKAIEAFDEVVKTNATYGPVYREIAETYYYWANNEPKKYNEYIQKALPAYEKYMNLTDYSLTSRMRHADFLILAKDYKALEVEANEMQKLDKVNPRIKRYLGYSAYENGNVDTAIKSLNEFIENPKNKVIARDYMYLGLAKLKKGTNAETKAVDPTAFSEAVADLKKSVEMEASMTNDLSEIGKGFYSQKMYRQAAAIYEIAVTNKESKNYLLDNFYLGNSLYFSNTQKDVVKPNVEELKKADIAFANVIEASPTTQDAYLFKARTNSLLENDAETIKYYEEYLRVVNEKGTEEFTKNKTKVIESYNGIGAAYANTDKTKAKEYFNKTIALDPTNEYATQSLKMLK
;
A
#
# COMPACT_ATOMS: atom_id res chain seq x y z
N PHE A 1 18.55 5.55 60.87
CA PHE A 1 18.11 4.41 60.03
C PHE A 1 16.89 4.76 59.12
N ALA A 2 15.95 5.62 59.57
CA ALA A 2 14.78 6.02 58.80
C ALA A 2 15.09 6.86 57.53
N PHE A 3 16.16 7.64 57.51
CA PHE A 3 16.55 8.49 56.38
C PHE A 3 17.17 7.70 55.20
N LEU A 4 17.84 6.60 55.46
CA LEU A 4 18.44 5.74 54.43
C LEU A 4 17.39 4.88 53.72
N THR A 5 16.36 4.45 54.44
CA THR A 5 15.27 3.62 53.86
C THR A 5 14.35 4.46 52.95
N SER A 6 14.10 5.73 53.26
CA SER A 6 13.28 6.61 52.43
C SER A 6 13.96 6.96 51.08
N THR A 7 15.27 7.19 51.07
CA THR A 7 16.00 7.50 49.81
C THR A 7 16.15 6.29 48.89
N VAL A 8 16.24 5.08 49.41
CA VAL A 8 16.29 3.86 48.59
C VAL A 8 14.92 3.55 47.99
N ALA A 9 13.84 3.72 48.74
CA ALA A 9 12.47 3.52 48.26
C ALA A 9 12.09 4.53 47.17
N VAL A 10 12.44 5.82 47.31
CA VAL A 10 12.21 6.85 46.29
C VAL A 10 12.97 6.52 44.99
N LYS A 11 14.24 6.11 45.09
CA LYS A 11 15.06 5.77 43.92
C LYS A 11 14.57 4.50 43.19
N ALA A 12 14.06 3.52 43.90
CA ALA A 12 13.46 2.31 43.31
C ALA A 12 12.15 2.68 42.55
N GLN A 13 11.34 3.56 43.15
CA GLN A 13 10.10 4.03 42.51
C GLN A 13 10.39 4.85 41.25
N ASP A 14 11.47 5.62 41.20
CA ASP A 14 11.89 6.39 40.01
C ASP A 14 12.31 5.47 38.85
N LEU A 15 13.02 4.34 39.11
CA LEU A 15 13.40 3.38 38.07
C LEU A 15 12.19 2.65 37.52
N GLU A 16 11.25 2.24 38.36
CA GLU A 16 10.00 1.61 37.89
C GLU A 16 9.12 2.58 37.09
N THR A 17 9.08 3.84 37.50
CA THR A 17 8.41 4.89 36.71
C THR A 17 9.08 5.07 35.35
N ALA A 18 10.43 5.09 35.30
CA ALA A 18 11.17 5.19 34.05
C ALA A 18 10.90 3.98 33.13
N LYS A 19 10.85 2.75 33.66
CA LYS A 19 10.48 1.55 32.89
C LYS A 19 9.08 1.68 32.26
N LYS A 20 8.08 2.11 33.04
CA LYS A 20 6.72 2.34 32.56
C LYS A 20 6.66 3.45 31.49
N THR A 21 7.47 4.49 31.65
CA THR A 21 7.59 5.59 30.67
C THR A 21 8.23 5.11 29.37
N ILE A 22 9.24 4.23 29.46
CA ILE A 22 9.85 3.56 28.28
C ILE A 22 8.82 2.66 27.58
N ASP A 23 8.07 1.89 28.35
CA ASP A 23 7.04 0.97 27.81
C ASP A 23 5.90 1.74 27.13
N ALA A 24 5.58 2.93 27.61
CA ALA A 24 4.63 3.86 26.98
C ALA A 24 5.21 4.63 25.78
N GLU A 25 6.46 4.35 25.36
CA GLU A 25 7.19 5.00 24.25
C GLU A 25 7.36 6.53 24.43
N LYS A 26 7.39 7.01 25.68
CA LYS A 26 7.69 8.40 26.06
C LYS A 26 9.19 8.54 26.35
N TYR A 27 10.00 8.41 25.31
CA TYR A 27 11.45 8.28 25.44
C TYR A 27 12.13 9.54 25.93
N GLU A 28 11.67 10.74 25.57
CA GLU A 28 12.25 12.00 26.04
C GLU A 28 12.02 12.20 27.53
N ASP A 29 10.81 11.89 28.01
CA ASP A 29 10.51 11.94 29.45
C ASP A 29 11.35 10.90 30.20
N ALA A 30 11.45 9.67 29.69
CA ALA A 30 12.30 8.65 30.28
C ALA A 30 13.78 9.06 30.32
N LYS A 31 14.32 9.64 29.24
CA LYS A 31 15.69 10.15 29.20
C LYS A 31 15.92 11.27 30.24
N LYS A 32 14.97 12.21 30.39
CA LYS A 32 15.05 13.27 31.37
C LYS A 32 15.14 12.71 32.79
N MET A 33 14.24 11.77 33.13
CA MET A 33 14.23 11.10 34.43
C MET A 33 15.54 10.34 34.67
N LEU A 34 15.96 9.51 33.71
CA LEU A 34 17.16 8.67 33.86
C LEU A 34 18.45 9.49 33.90
N LYS A 35 18.58 10.58 33.12
CA LYS A 35 19.70 11.51 33.19
C LYS A 35 19.81 12.14 34.58
N THR A 36 18.68 12.54 35.18
CA THR A 36 18.66 13.06 36.56
C THR A 36 19.15 12.01 37.55
N LEU A 37 18.67 10.76 37.44
CA LEU A 37 19.14 9.66 38.30
C LEU A 37 20.63 9.37 38.14
N VAL A 38 21.17 9.38 36.92
CA VAL A 38 22.59 9.16 36.63
C VAL A 38 23.44 10.34 37.15
N ALA A 39 22.94 11.59 37.07
CA ALA A 39 23.65 12.77 37.57
C ALA A 39 23.71 12.78 39.09
N THR A 40 22.61 12.43 39.77
CA THR A 40 22.53 12.42 41.25
C THR A 40 23.20 11.17 41.85
N ASN A 41 23.31 10.07 41.11
CA ASN A 41 23.96 8.85 41.55
C ASN A 41 24.73 8.18 40.39
N PRO A 42 25.97 8.63 40.09
CA PRO A 42 26.76 8.12 38.97
C PRO A 42 27.11 6.62 39.06
N VAL A 43 26.98 6.00 40.22
CA VAL A 43 27.23 4.56 40.44
C VAL A 43 25.96 3.69 40.30
N ASN A 44 24.82 4.28 39.88
CA ASN A 44 23.60 3.54 39.58
C ASN A 44 23.66 2.93 38.17
N GLY A 45 24.16 1.69 38.10
CA GLY A 45 24.31 0.97 36.84
C GLY A 45 22.98 0.57 36.21
N LYS A 46 21.89 0.42 36.97
CA LYS A 46 20.55 0.18 36.42
C LYS A 46 20.03 1.41 35.69
N ALA A 47 20.26 2.61 36.21
CA ALA A 47 19.84 3.84 35.53
C ALA A 47 20.62 4.06 34.23
N THR A 48 21.95 3.79 34.21
CA THR A 48 22.76 3.87 32.99
C THR A 48 22.34 2.85 31.97
N PHE A 49 22.03 1.61 32.39
CA PHE A 49 21.50 0.58 31.52
C PHE A 49 20.17 0.96 30.86
N LEU A 50 19.20 1.42 31.65
CA LEU A 50 17.91 1.86 31.11
C LEU A 50 18.07 3.06 30.17
N LEU A 51 18.97 4.00 30.48
CA LEU A 51 19.24 5.15 29.61
C LEU A 51 19.88 4.71 28.28
N GLY A 52 20.84 3.80 28.31
CA GLY A 52 21.41 3.19 27.11
C GLY A 52 20.35 2.46 26.29
N THR A 53 19.45 1.71 26.94
CA THR A 53 18.32 1.02 26.29
C THR A 53 17.37 2.00 25.60
N VAL A 54 17.07 3.17 26.21
CA VAL A 54 16.24 4.20 25.56
C VAL A 54 16.90 4.73 24.29
N TYR A 55 18.21 5.01 24.33
CA TYR A 55 18.95 5.44 23.14
C TYR A 55 18.94 4.37 22.04
N LEU A 56 19.09 3.08 22.37
CA LEU A 56 18.95 2.00 21.38
C LEU A 56 17.56 1.95 20.74
N LYS A 57 16.50 2.13 21.55
CA LYS A 57 15.12 2.18 21.02
C LYS A 57 14.89 3.37 20.08
N GLN A 58 15.67 4.43 20.21
CA GLN A 58 15.66 5.59 19.31
C GLN A 58 16.68 5.48 18.16
N ASN A 59 17.37 4.34 18.01
CA ASN A 59 18.44 4.10 17.01
C ASN A 59 19.63 5.07 17.16
N ILE A 60 19.95 5.50 18.38
CA ILE A 60 21.09 6.39 18.70
C ILE A 60 22.17 5.53 19.37
N GLU A 61 22.81 4.66 18.57
CA GLU A 61 23.72 3.63 19.07
C GLU A 61 24.96 4.20 19.80
N ASP A 62 25.57 5.27 19.27
CA ASP A 62 26.75 5.88 19.89
C ASP A 62 26.48 6.34 21.32
N SER A 63 25.32 7.00 21.54
CA SER A 63 24.92 7.41 22.87
C SER A 63 24.62 6.23 23.77
N ALA A 64 23.97 5.19 23.24
CA ALA A 64 23.70 3.96 24.00
C ALA A 64 25.01 3.32 24.48
N LYS A 65 26.00 3.18 23.59
CA LYS A 65 27.32 2.66 23.89
C LYS A 65 28.03 3.42 25.01
N ILE A 66 28.01 4.76 24.94
CA ILE A 66 28.61 5.63 25.98
C ILE A 66 28.00 5.33 27.35
N TYR A 67 26.67 5.25 27.44
CA TYR A 67 26.02 5.00 28.73
C TYR A 67 26.25 3.58 29.24
N PHE A 68 26.23 2.57 28.39
CA PHE A 68 26.57 1.21 28.80
C PHE A 68 28.01 1.11 29.27
N GLN A 69 28.98 1.71 28.57
CA GLN A 69 30.38 1.75 29.00
C GLN A 69 30.54 2.43 30.36
N LYS A 70 29.85 3.56 30.56
CA LYS A 70 29.83 4.25 31.85
C LYS A 70 29.29 3.36 32.97
N GLY A 71 28.29 2.52 32.68
CA GLY A 71 27.70 1.64 33.67
C GLY A 71 28.53 0.41 34.04
N LEU A 72 29.58 0.06 33.28
CA LEU A 72 30.43 -1.10 33.59
C LEU A 72 31.20 -0.95 34.93
N THR A 73 31.46 0.28 35.36
CA THR A 73 32.17 0.56 36.63
C THR A 73 31.21 0.79 37.81
N ALA A 74 29.92 0.65 37.60
CA ALA A 74 28.92 0.85 38.64
C ALA A 74 28.93 -0.31 39.66
N LYS A 75 28.54 -0.02 40.90
CA LYS A 75 28.46 -1.03 41.95
C LYS A 75 27.28 -1.99 41.76
N ASP A 76 26.19 -1.48 41.19
CA ASP A 76 24.99 -2.25 40.85
C ASP A 76 24.73 -2.17 39.36
N GLY A 77 24.23 -3.22 38.76
CA GLY A 77 23.85 -3.24 37.35
C GLY A 77 25.00 -3.18 36.34
N ALA A 78 26.29 -3.33 36.75
CA ALA A 78 27.41 -3.42 35.83
C ALA A 78 27.22 -4.55 34.80
N ARG A 79 26.73 -5.72 35.25
CA ARG A 79 26.41 -6.87 34.40
C ARG A 79 25.33 -6.56 33.35
N LEU A 80 24.29 -5.79 33.70
CA LEU A 80 23.26 -5.34 32.76
C LEU A 80 23.85 -4.48 31.64
N ASN A 81 24.81 -3.60 31.99
CA ASN A 81 25.47 -2.74 31.01
C ASN A 81 26.35 -3.54 30.03
N SER A 82 27.01 -4.60 30.51
CA SER A 82 27.69 -5.56 29.62
C SER A 82 26.70 -6.21 28.64
N ILE A 83 25.51 -6.60 29.12
CA ILE A 83 24.46 -7.16 28.25
C ILE A 83 23.98 -6.11 27.23
N GLY A 84 23.88 -4.85 27.62
CA GLY A 84 23.54 -3.75 26.70
C GLY A 84 24.56 -3.58 25.57
N LEU A 85 25.86 -3.71 25.85
CA LEU A 85 26.93 -3.72 24.85
C LEU A 85 26.79 -4.96 23.94
N GLY A 86 26.53 -6.13 24.49
CA GLY A 86 26.27 -7.33 23.72
C GLY A 86 25.08 -7.21 22.78
N GLN A 87 24.05 -6.45 23.14
CA GLN A 87 22.95 -6.16 22.21
C GLN A 87 23.40 -5.26 21.05
N ILE A 88 24.24 -4.27 21.27
CA ILE A 88 24.85 -3.46 20.20
C ILE A 88 25.65 -4.36 19.26
N ASP A 89 26.47 -5.26 19.80
CA ASP A 89 27.28 -6.17 19.00
C ASP A 89 26.39 -7.09 18.14
N LEU A 90 25.28 -7.63 18.66
CA LEU A 90 24.29 -8.39 17.87
C LEU A 90 23.69 -7.56 16.74
N ASN A 91 23.35 -6.31 16.99
CA ASN A 91 22.82 -5.41 15.98
C ASN A 91 23.80 -5.19 14.84
N ASN A 92 25.10 -5.16 15.16
CA ASN A 92 26.21 -5.02 14.23
C ASN A 92 26.72 -6.36 13.66
N LYS A 93 26.02 -7.48 13.96
CA LYS A 93 26.34 -8.83 13.52
C LYS A 93 27.68 -9.37 14.04
N ASP A 94 28.24 -8.77 15.08
CA ASP A 94 29.41 -9.28 15.78
C ASP A 94 28.99 -10.25 16.90
N VAL A 95 28.72 -11.49 16.51
CA VAL A 95 28.22 -12.52 17.42
C VAL A 95 29.32 -12.92 18.44
N ALA A 96 30.60 -12.79 18.09
CA ALA A 96 31.70 -13.15 19.00
C ALA A 96 31.82 -12.19 20.17
N SER A 97 31.83 -10.87 19.89
CA SER A 97 31.81 -9.81 20.91
C SER A 97 30.54 -9.87 21.75
N ALA A 98 29.36 -10.06 21.10
CA ALA A 98 28.10 -10.21 21.80
C ALA A 98 28.13 -11.36 22.81
N THR A 99 28.65 -12.54 22.40
CA THR A 99 28.78 -13.71 23.29
C THR A 99 29.67 -13.38 24.48
N THR A 100 30.80 -12.74 24.24
CA THR A 100 31.75 -12.33 25.31
C THR A 100 31.07 -11.40 26.32
N ASN A 101 30.38 -10.40 25.84
CA ASN A 101 29.64 -9.44 26.67
C ASN A 101 28.50 -10.12 27.45
N PHE A 102 27.80 -11.07 26.87
CA PHE A 102 26.74 -11.82 27.58
C PHE A 102 27.33 -12.76 28.64
N VAL A 103 28.43 -13.47 28.34
CA VAL A 103 29.12 -14.30 29.34
C VAL A 103 29.55 -13.44 30.52
N GLN A 104 30.14 -12.27 30.26
CA GLN A 104 30.49 -11.32 31.32
C GLN A 104 29.25 -10.88 32.12
N GLY A 105 28.13 -10.58 31.43
CA GLY A 105 26.89 -10.13 32.04
C GLY A 105 26.20 -11.17 32.93
N ILE A 106 26.42 -12.46 32.70
CA ILE A 106 25.83 -13.55 33.51
C ILE A 106 26.86 -14.27 34.41
N SER A 107 28.14 -13.86 34.38
CA SER A 107 29.15 -14.45 35.22
C SER A 107 28.91 -14.18 36.70
N GLY A 108 29.08 -15.22 37.53
CA GLY A 108 28.95 -15.11 38.98
C GLY A 108 27.53 -14.82 39.49
N LEU A 109 26.48 -15.13 38.71
CA LEU A 109 25.08 -15.04 39.15
C LEU A 109 24.82 -15.90 40.39
N LYS A 110 24.16 -15.33 41.37
CA LYS A 110 23.67 -16.04 42.54
C LYS A 110 22.36 -16.78 42.22
N ARG A 111 22.04 -17.79 43.02
CA ARG A 111 20.92 -18.69 42.81
C ARG A 111 19.56 -18.03 42.55
N LYS A 112 19.34 -16.80 43.01
CA LYS A 112 18.09 -16.05 42.85
C LYS A 112 18.17 -14.91 41.83
N GLU A 113 19.31 -14.72 41.17
CA GLU A 113 19.51 -13.64 40.19
C GLU A 113 19.08 -14.15 38.81
N TYR A 114 17.96 -13.66 38.32
CA TYR A 114 17.37 -14.02 37.02
C TYR A 114 17.34 -12.83 36.05
N GLU A 115 17.49 -11.61 36.55
CA GLU A 115 17.29 -10.36 35.77
C GLU A 115 18.25 -10.29 34.58
N GLU A 116 19.52 -10.64 34.78
CA GLU A 116 20.52 -10.64 33.71
C GLU A 116 20.19 -11.67 32.63
N LEU A 117 19.77 -12.89 33.01
CA LEU A 117 19.35 -13.91 32.05
C LEU A 117 18.14 -13.45 31.22
N MET A 118 17.17 -12.80 31.86
CA MET A 118 16.03 -12.20 31.18
C MET A 118 16.48 -11.14 30.16
N TYR A 119 17.41 -10.27 30.53
CA TYR A 119 17.89 -9.23 29.61
C TYR A 119 18.75 -9.78 28.48
N VAL A 120 19.51 -10.87 28.66
CA VAL A 120 20.19 -11.58 27.56
C VAL A 120 19.13 -12.13 26.59
N GLY A 121 18.09 -12.78 27.10
CA GLY A 121 16.98 -13.24 26.25
C GLY A 121 16.30 -12.11 25.49
N LYS A 122 16.04 -10.98 26.17
CA LYS A 122 15.47 -9.77 25.51
C LYS A 122 16.42 -9.19 24.46
N ALA A 123 17.75 -9.26 24.66
CA ALA A 123 18.73 -8.81 23.67
C ALA A 123 18.65 -9.65 22.39
N TYR A 124 18.58 -10.98 22.49
CA TYR A 124 18.36 -11.86 21.33
C TYR A 124 17.00 -11.65 20.65
N THR A 125 15.93 -11.40 21.42
CA THR A 125 14.59 -11.10 20.89
C THR A 125 14.57 -9.79 20.11
N ASN A 126 15.27 -8.75 20.60
CA ASN A 126 15.22 -7.38 20.08
C ASN A 126 16.37 -7.04 19.12
N ALA A 127 17.25 -7.98 18.81
CA ALA A 127 18.34 -7.76 17.86
C ALA A 127 17.79 -7.44 16.45
N THR A 128 18.56 -6.72 15.64
CA THR A 128 18.24 -6.43 14.23
C THR A 128 17.96 -7.70 13.43
N THR A 129 18.66 -8.81 13.78
CA THR A 129 18.37 -10.16 13.30
C THR A 129 18.11 -11.03 14.53
N PRO A 130 16.83 -11.22 14.96
CA PRO A 130 16.50 -11.96 16.17
C PRO A 130 16.89 -13.43 16.09
N ASP A 131 17.36 -13.97 17.24
CA ASP A 131 17.55 -15.41 17.46
C ASP A 131 16.60 -15.87 18.58
N TYR A 132 15.37 -16.19 18.20
CA TYR A 132 14.34 -16.58 19.17
C TYR A 132 14.68 -17.87 19.91
N LYS A 133 15.44 -18.79 19.30
CA LYS A 133 15.87 -20.03 19.96
C LYS A 133 16.80 -19.73 21.14
N LYS A 134 17.81 -18.88 20.92
CA LYS A 134 18.68 -18.44 22.01
C LYS A 134 17.94 -17.57 23.02
N ALA A 135 17.04 -16.69 22.56
CA ALA A 135 16.21 -15.89 23.45
C ALA A 135 15.44 -16.79 24.43
N LEU A 136 14.72 -17.81 23.91
CA LEU A 136 13.94 -18.74 24.72
C LEU A 136 14.83 -19.59 25.66
N GLU A 137 16.05 -19.97 25.25
CA GLU A 137 16.98 -20.66 26.13
C GLU A 137 17.28 -19.85 27.40
N TYR A 138 17.64 -18.58 27.26
CA TYR A 138 17.96 -17.70 28.39
C TYR A 138 16.71 -17.32 29.20
N LEU A 139 15.57 -17.06 28.54
CA LEU A 139 14.33 -16.72 29.21
C LEU A 139 13.77 -17.89 30.03
N ASN A 140 13.88 -19.12 29.56
CA ASN A 140 13.50 -20.29 30.34
C ASN A 140 14.41 -20.48 31.56
N LYS A 141 15.72 -20.27 31.43
CA LYS A 141 16.63 -20.26 32.60
C LYS A 141 16.21 -19.19 33.63
N ALA A 142 15.80 -17.99 33.17
CA ALA A 142 15.28 -16.95 34.06
C ALA A 142 13.97 -17.38 34.73
N LYS A 143 13.06 -18.02 33.99
CA LYS A 143 11.80 -18.56 34.50
C LYS A 143 12.01 -19.66 35.54
N ASP A 144 12.98 -20.54 35.34
CA ASP A 144 13.29 -21.62 36.30
C ASP A 144 13.75 -21.06 37.65
N ILE A 145 14.40 -19.89 37.65
CA ILE A 145 14.83 -19.18 38.87
C ILE A 145 13.65 -18.42 39.49
N SER A 146 12.79 -17.81 38.71
CA SER A 146 11.66 -16.99 39.16
C SER A 146 10.38 -17.30 38.37
N THR A 147 9.74 -18.39 38.75
CA THR A 147 8.60 -19.01 38.03
C THR A 147 7.38 -18.11 37.85
N THR A 148 7.16 -17.17 38.79
CA THR A 148 6.00 -16.28 38.82
C THR A 148 6.34 -14.83 38.46
N ASN A 149 7.55 -14.56 37.92
CA ASN A 149 7.90 -13.19 37.58
C ASN A 149 7.18 -12.71 36.31
N ALA A 150 6.40 -11.65 36.43
CA ALA A 150 5.58 -11.12 35.35
C ALA A 150 6.40 -10.55 34.17
N GLU A 151 7.54 -9.90 34.43
CA GLU A 151 8.42 -9.38 33.37
C GLU A 151 9.08 -10.51 32.56
N VAL A 152 9.46 -11.62 33.24
CA VAL A 152 9.99 -12.81 32.56
C VAL A 152 8.93 -13.46 31.68
N GLN A 153 7.69 -13.58 32.18
CA GLN A 153 6.57 -14.10 31.40
C GLN A 153 6.27 -13.20 30.19
N LEU A 154 6.29 -11.87 30.36
CA LEU A 154 6.12 -10.93 29.24
C LEU A 154 7.23 -11.10 28.19
N ALA A 155 8.50 -11.21 28.61
CA ALA A 155 9.62 -11.42 27.69
C ALA A 155 9.54 -12.77 26.95
N LEU A 156 9.10 -13.84 27.63
CA LEU A 156 8.81 -15.14 27.01
C LEU A 156 7.70 -15.01 25.95
N GLY A 157 6.63 -14.26 26.27
CA GLY A 157 5.57 -13.99 25.33
C GLY A 157 6.09 -13.30 24.05
N ASP A 158 6.96 -12.30 24.18
CA ASP A 158 7.59 -11.60 23.05
C ASP A 158 8.44 -12.55 22.19
N ALA A 159 9.24 -13.40 22.82
CA ALA A 159 10.08 -14.38 22.12
C ALA A 159 9.24 -15.45 21.39
N TYR A 160 8.23 -16.01 22.05
CA TYR A 160 7.32 -16.97 21.44
C TYR A 160 6.51 -16.34 20.29
N TYR A 161 6.06 -15.09 20.44
CA TYR A 161 5.35 -14.38 19.38
C TYR A 161 6.24 -14.21 18.14
N GLY A 162 7.49 -13.79 18.34
CA GLY A 162 8.47 -13.64 17.28
C GLY A 162 8.79 -14.98 16.59
N ASP A 163 8.89 -16.07 17.36
CA ASP A 163 9.08 -17.45 16.88
C ASP A 163 7.80 -18.06 16.25
N LYS A 164 6.72 -17.27 16.12
CA LYS A 164 5.42 -17.68 15.57
C LYS A 164 4.69 -18.77 16.40
N ASN A 165 5.10 -18.99 17.63
CA ASN A 165 4.42 -19.90 18.55
C ASN A 165 3.30 -19.17 19.30
N GLN A 166 2.16 -19.02 18.64
CA GLN A 166 1.01 -18.23 19.12
C GLN A 166 0.44 -18.75 20.46
N ASN A 167 0.40 -20.06 20.66
CA ASN A 167 -0.19 -20.67 21.84
C ASN A 167 0.65 -20.38 23.09
N GLU A 168 1.97 -20.57 23.01
CA GLU A 168 2.88 -20.26 24.11
C GLU A 168 2.96 -18.74 24.37
N ALA A 169 2.94 -17.92 23.32
CA ALA A 169 2.86 -16.48 23.45
C ALA A 169 1.60 -16.05 24.22
N TYR A 170 0.43 -16.60 23.86
CA TYR A 170 -0.83 -16.34 24.58
C TYR A 170 -0.74 -16.73 26.06
N ALA A 171 -0.25 -17.93 26.36
CA ALA A 171 -0.10 -18.41 27.72
C ALA A 171 0.83 -17.50 28.55
N ALA A 172 1.97 -17.12 27.97
CA ALA A 172 2.95 -16.27 28.62
C ALA A 172 2.40 -14.84 28.88
N TYR A 173 1.78 -14.18 27.89
CA TYR A 173 1.17 -12.86 28.09
C TYR A 173 0.02 -12.89 29.10
N ARG A 174 -0.84 -13.92 29.07
CA ARG A 174 -1.90 -14.10 30.06
C ARG A 174 -1.34 -14.25 31.47
N ASN A 175 -0.29 -15.06 31.64
CA ASN A 175 0.35 -15.26 32.93
C ASN A 175 1.03 -13.98 33.42
N ALA A 176 1.70 -13.22 32.53
CA ALA A 176 2.30 -11.93 32.87
C ALA A 176 1.25 -10.96 33.42
N TYR A 177 0.12 -10.78 32.73
CA TYR A 177 -0.95 -9.87 33.14
C TYR A 177 -1.68 -10.35 34.40
N ALA A 178 -1.90 -11.66 34.55
CA ALA A 178 -2.53 -12.24 35.76
C ALA A 178 -1.63 -12.07 37.00
N THR A 179 -0.31 -12.10 36.82
CA THR A 179 0.65 -11.91 37.92
C THR A 179 0.82 -10.44 38.30
N ASP A 180 0.85 -9.55 37.30
CA ASP A 180 0.95 -8.10 37.49
C ASP A 180 0.08 -7.34 36.47
N ALA A 181 -1.12 -6.95 36.90
CA ALA A 181 -2.05 -6.20 36.06
C ALA A 181 -1.55 -4.78 35.71
N SER A 182 -0.49 -4.27 36.36
CA SER A 182 0.13 -3.00 35.98
C SER A 182 0.98 -3.11 34.70
N LEU A 183 1.31 -4.33 34.25
CA LEU A 183 1.95 -4.60 32.97
C LEU A 183 0.92 -4.54 31.83
N ILE A 184 0.40 -3.35 31.57
CA ILE A 184 -0.63 -3.07 30.56
C ILE A 184 -0.24 -3.61 29.18
N ARG A 185 1.07 -3.59 28.84
CA ARG A 185 1.60 -4.15 27.60
C ARG A 185 1.26 -5.62 27.43
N ALA A 186 1.29 -6.42 28.50
CA ALA A 186 0.91 -7.84 28.42
C ALA A 186 -0.56 -8.02 27.98
N LYS A 187 -1.48 -7.20 28.50
CA LYS A 187 -2.88 -7.16 28.07
C LYS A 187 -3.03 -6.72 26.62
N MET A 188 -2.30 -5.69 26.21
CA MET A 188 -2.30 -5.23 24.82
C MET A 188 -1.83 -6.35 23.85
N GLN A 189 -0.78 -7.10 24.21
CA GLN A 189 -0.26 -8.18 23.37
C GLN A 189 -1.26 -9.34 23.16
N LEU A 190 -2.18 -9.58 24.08
CA LEU A 190 -3.29 -10.50 23.85
C LEU A 190 -4.20 -10.02 22.70
N GLY A 191 -4.45 -8.71 22.62
CA GLY A 191 -5.15 -8.11 21.49
C GLY A 191 -4.36 -8.21 20.17
N VAL A 192 -3.03 -8.07 20.22
CA VAL A 192 -2.15 -8.26 19.06
C VAL A 192 -2.23 -9.68 18.50
N LEU A 193 -2.31 -10.70 19.36
CA LEU A 193 -2.53 -12.07 18.93
C LEU A 193 -3.88 -12.25 18.21
N LEU A 194 -4.95 -11.64 18.73
CA LEU A 194 -6.28 -11.64 18.09
C LEU A 194 -6.23 -10.92 16.72
N LYS A 195 -5.51 -9.80 16.62
CA LYS A 195 -5.25 -9.10 15.36
C LYS A 195 -4.57 -10.02 14.35
N GLY A 196 -3.51 -10.72 14.76
CA GLY A 196 -2.79 -11.68 13.92
C GLY A 196 -3.67 -12.85 13.46
N ALA A 197 -4.60 -13.31 14.29
CA ALA A 197 -5.61 -14.33 13.96
C ALA A 197 -6.78 -13.79 13.11
N LYS A 198 -6.73 -12.53 12.65
CA LYS A 198 -7.80 -11.82 11.92
C LYS A 198 -9.14 -11.72 12.69
N ALA A 199 -9.13 -11.92 13.99
CA ALA A 199 -10.29 -11.73 14.84
C ALA A 199 -10.43 -10.24 15.23
N TYR A 200 -10.59 -9.37 14.22
CA TYR A 200 -10.45 -7.92 14.36
C TYR A 200 -11.40 -7.31 15.37
N THR A 201 -12.67 -7.70 15.39
CA THR A 201 -13.64 -7.22 16.38
C THR A 201 -13.16 -7.49 17.81
N LYS A 202 -12.73 -8.73 18.09
CA LYS A 202 -12.23 -9.11 19.42
C LYS A 202 -10.90 -8.40 19.76
N ALA A 203 -10.05 -8.15 18.75
CA ALA A 203 -8.82 -7.39 18.94
C ALA A 203 -9.13 -5.94 19.37
N ILE A 204 -10.07 -5.26 18.71
CA ILE A 204 -10.50 -3.90 19.09
C ILE A 204 -11.11 -3.90 20.51
N GLU A 205 -11.98 -4.84 20.84
CA GLU A 205 -12.54 -4.99 22.20
C GLU A 205 -11.44 -5.13 23.26
N ALA A 206 -10.41 -5.94 22.99
CA ALA A 206 -9.27 -6.12 23.89
C ALA A 206 -8.44 -4.82 24.03
N PHE A 207 -8.23 -4.07 22.95
CA PHE A 207 -7.53 -2.78 23.00
C PHE A 207 -8.37 -1.71 23.72
N ASP A 208 -9.69 -1.68 23.53
CA ASP A 208 -10.59 -0.76 24.24
C ASP A 208 -10.55 -0.98 25.76
N GLU A 209 -10.38 -2.22 26.20
CA GLU A 209 -10.17 -2.50 27.62
C GLU A 209 -8.82 -1.96 28.13
N VAL A 210 -7.76 -1.98 27.30
CA VAL A 210 -6.49 -1.34 27.63
C VAL A 210 -6.68 0.18 27.73
N VAL A 211 -7.40 0.78 26.78
CA VAL A 211 -7.73 2.22 26.77
C VAL A 211 -8.53 2.60 28.02
N LYS A 212 -9.50 1.80 28.43
CA LYS A 212 -10.26 2.03 29.67
C LYS A 212 -9.38 1.98 30.92
N THR A 213 -8.35 1.13 30.93
CA THR A 213 -7.41 1.01 32.04
C THR A 213 -6.43 2.18 32.07
N ASN A 214 -5.92 2.60 30.91
CA ASN A 214 -5.03 3.74 30.77
C ASN A 214 -5.19 4.42 29.40
N ALA A 215 -6.01 5.47 29.37
CA ALA A 215 -6.26 6.24 28.13
C ALA A 215 -5.05 7.01 27.58
N THR A 216 -3.95 7.10 28.34
CA THR A 216 -2.71 7.77 27.91
C THR A 216 -1.61 6.79 27.53
N TYR A 217 -1.91 5.50 27.45
CA TYR A 217 -0.97 4.48 26.97
C TYR A 217 -0.93 4.49 25.44
N GLY A 218 -0.01 5.28 24.88
CA GLY A 218 0.11 5.54 23.44
C GLY A 218 0.15 4.28 22.56
N PRO A 219 1.00 3.26 22.88
CA PRO A 219 1.15 2.09 22.02
C PRO A 219 -0.13 1.37 21.62
N VAL A 220 -1.18 1.38 22.48
CA VAL A 220 -2.46 0.72 22.15
C VAL A 220 -3.16 1.37 20.95
N TYR A 221 -3.02 2.66 20.77
CA TYR A 221 -3.65 3.37 19.65
C TYR A 221 -2.98 3.06 18.31
N ARG A 222 -1.66 2.76 18.29
CA ARG A 222 -1.00 2.20 17.11
C ARG A 222 -1.60 0.84 16.76
N GLU A 223 -1.80 -0.02 17.75
CA GLU A 223 -2.38 -1.35 17.53
C GLU A 223 -3.83 -1.28 17.03
N ILE A 224 -4.64 -0.33 17.54
CA ILE A 224 -5.98 -0.03 17.04
C ILE A 224 -5.93 0.40 15.58
N ALA A 225 -5.06 1.36 15.24
CA ALA A 225 -4.91 1.87 13.88
C ALA A 225 -4.52 0.76 12.89
N GLU A 226 -3.52 -0.05 13.24
CA GLU A 226 -3.09 -1.18 12.43
C GLU A 226 -4.17 -2.25 12.29
N THR A 227 -4.96 -2.48 13.33
CA THR A 227 -6.08 -3.42 13.27
C THR A 227 -7.12 -2.98 12.26
N TYR A 228 -7.53 -1.72 12.29
CA TYR A 228 -8.45 -1.17 11.29
C TYR A 228 -7.86 -1.20 9.87
N TYR A 229 -6.56 -0.94 9.71
CA TYR A 229 -5.89 -1.07 8.42
C TYR A 229 -5.94 -2.51 7.86
N TYR A 230 -5.60 -3.51 8.67
CA TYR A 230 -5.69 -4.92 8.25
C TYR A 230 -7.14 -5.34 8.00
N TRP A 231 -8.07 -4.85 8.80
CA TRP A 231 -9.50 -5.12 8.61
C TRP A 231 -10.02 -4.51 7.31
N ALA A 232 -9.63 -3.27 6.99
CA ALA A 232 -9.92 -2.62 5.71
C ALA A 232 -9.51 -3.47 4.51
N ASN A 233 -8.28 -4.01 4.54
CA ASN A 233 -7.78 -4.87 3.48
C ASN A 233 -8.51 -6.23 3.40
N ASN A 234 -9.05 -6.71 4.51
CA ASN A 234 -9.79 -7.98 4.57
C ASN A 234 -11.26 -7.82 4.15
N GLU A 235 -11.84 -6.62 4.29
CA GLU A 235 -13.23 -6.28 3.90
C GLU A 235 -13.25 -5.07 2.94
N PRO A 236 -12.93 -5.26 1.65
CA PRO A 236 -12.79 -4.15 0.69
C PRO A 236 -14.02 -3.25 0.57
N LYS A 237 -15.23 -3.79 0.81
CA LYS A 237 -16.48 -2.99 0.78
C LYS A 237 -16.54 -1.92 1.86
N LYS A 238 -15.84 -2.12 2.98
CA LYS A 238 -15.77 -1.19 4.11
C LYS A 238 -14.41 -0.51 4.25
N TYR A 239 -13.58 -0.60 3.21
CA TYR A 239 -12.21 -0.09 3.23
C TYR A 239 -12.13 1.35 3.75
N ASN A 240 -12.88 2.26 3.13
CA ASN A 240 -12.87 3.67 3.51
C ASN A 240 -13.34 3.90 4.96
N GLU A 241 -14.37 3.16 5.42
CA GLU A 241 -14.86 3.26 6.79
C GLU A 241 -13.77 2.91 7.80
N TYR A 242 -13.06 1.80 7.58
CA TYR A 242 -12.01 1.37 8.50
C TYR A 242 -10.76 2.27 8.44
N ILE A 243 -10.39 2.78 7.26
CA ILE A 243 -9.27 3.73 7.15
C ILE A 243 -9.58 5.04 7.90
N GLN A 244 -10.83 5.53 7.84
CA GLN A 244 -11.26 6.71 8.60
C GLN A 244 -11.25 6.48 10.13
N LYS A 245 -11.30 5.23 10.59
CA LYS A 245 -11.09 4.87 12.01
C LYS A 245 -9.62 4.69 12.36
N ALA A 246 -8.80 4.22 11.41
CA ALA A 246 -7.38 4.00 11.62
C ALA A 246 -6.61 5.31 11.82
N LEU A 247 -6.86 6.32 10.98
CA LEU A 247 -6.12 7.58 11.00
C LEU A 247 -6.20 8.30 12.36
N PRO A 248 -7.37 8.61 12.95
CA PRO A 248 -7.45 9.29 14.25
C PRO A 248 -6.81 8.49 15.39
N ALA A 249 -6.86 7.16 15.32
CA ALA A 249 -6.19 6.31 16.29
C ALA A 249 -4.66 6.47 16.19
N TYR A 250 -4.13 6.50 14.96
CA TYR A 250 -2.69 6.70 14.77
C TYR A 250 -2.23 8.11 15.19
N GLU A 251 -3.01 9.14 14.88
CA GLU A 251 -2.75 10.51 15.35
C GLU A 251 -2.73 10.59 16.89
N LYS A 252 -3.64 9.86 17.55
CA LYS A 252 -3.64 9.79 19.02
C LYS A 252 -2.40 9.07 19.55
N TYR A 253 -1.93 8.01 18.89
CA TYR A 253 -0.65 7.39 19.20
C TYR A 253 0.49 8.42 19.13
N MET A 254 0.58 9.17 18.03
CA MET A 254 1.62 10.17 17.84
C MET A 254 1.56 11.29 18.89
N ASN A 255 0.37 11.70 19.30
CA ASN A 255 0.20 12.74 20.32
C ASN A 255 0.56 12.28 21.76
N LEU A 256 0.58 10.98 22.01
CA LEU A 256 0.84 10.39 23.31
C LEU A 256 2.25 9.81 23.45
N THR A 257 3.01 9.72 22.37
CA THR A 257 4.34 9.14 22.32
C THR A 257 5.33 10.14 21.71
N ASP A 258 6.62 9.84 21.82
CA ASP A 258 7.61 10.68 21.17
C ASP A 258 7.70 10.36 19.67
N TYR A 259 7.70 11.41 18.88
CA TYR A 259 7.83 11.29 17.44
C TYR A 259 9.21 10.77 17.04
N SER A 260 9.20 9.75 16.20
CA SER A 260 10.36 9.35 15.41
C SER A 260 10.10 9.60 13.94
N LEU A 261 11.14 9.67 13.14
CA LEU A 261 10.97 9.72 11.68
C LEU A 261 10.15 8.51 11.18
N THR A 262 10.34 7.33 11.77
CA THR A 262 9.60 6.11 11.44
C THR A 262 8.11 6.25 11.74
N SER A 263 7.72 6.81 12.90
CA SER A 263 6.30 7.01 13.22
C SER A 263 5.64 8.04 12.30
N ARG A 264 6.37 9.12 11.94
CA ARG A 264 5.90 10.11 10.95
C ARG A 264 5.74 9.50 9.55
N MET A 265 6.68 8.66 9.12
CA MET A 265 6.55 7.94 7.83
C MET A 265 5.32 7.02 7.83
N ARG A 266 5.04 6.36 8.94
CA ARG A 266 3.84 5.53 9.07
C ARG A 266 2.56 6.38 9.06
N HIS A 267 2.58 7.54 9.71
CA HIS A 267 1.48 8.51 9.62
C HIS A 267 1.23 8.98 8.18
N ALA A 268 2.28 9.33 7.46
CA ALA A 268 2.20 9.68 6.05
C ALA A 268 1.58 8.55 5.20
N ASP A 269 1.93 7.28 5.47
CA ASP A 269 1.29 6.13 4.82
C ASP A 269 -0.22 6.08 5.10
N PHE A 270 -0.67 6.31 6.34
CA PHE A 270 -2.09 6.39 6.67
C PHE A 270 -2.80 7.59 6.00
N LEU A 271 -2.14 8.74 5.92
CA LEU A 271 -2.69 9.93 5.24
C LEU A 271 -2.89 9.67 3.74
N ILE A 272 -1.96 8.95 3.08
CA ILE A 272 -2.14 8.49 1.69
C ILE A 272 -3.37 7.59 1.56
N LEU A 273 -3.53 6.62 2.46
CA LEU A 273 -4.66 5.69 2.44
C LEU A 273 -6.00 6.39 2.70
N ALA A 274 -5.99 7.40 3.58
CA ALA A 274 -7.15 8.24 3.86
C ALA A 274 -7.40 9.32 2.78
N LYS A 275 -6.48 9.48 1.83
CA LYS A 275 -6.48 10.53 0.80
C LYS A 275 -6.46 11.95 1.37
N ASP A 276 -5.89 12.12 2.57
CA ASP A 276 -5.67 13.45 3.16
C ASP A 276 -4.31 14.01 2.72
N TYR A 277 -4.26 14.47 1.48
CA TYR A 277 -3.02 14.95 0.86
C TYR A 277 -2.57 16.31 1.40
N LYS A 278 -3.47 17.11 1.98
CA LYS A 278 -3.10 18.37 2.64
C LYS A 278 -2.32 18.10 3.92
N ALA A 279 -2.82 17.21 4.76
CA ALA A 279 -2.10 16.78 5.96
C ALA A 279 -0.79 16.05 5.60
N LEU A 280 -0.79 15.25 4.51
CA LEU A 280 0.41 14.58 4.01
C LEU A 280 1.53 15.58 3.64
N GLU A 281 1.19 16.69 2.99
CA GLU A 281 2.16 17.73 2.64
C GLU A 281 2.78 18.38 3.89
N VAL A 282 1.96 18.68 4.89
CA VAL A 282 2.44 19.20 6.19
C VAL A 282 3.38 18.20 6.84
N GLU A 283 2.98 16.92 6.91
CA GLU A 283 3.78 15.86 7.52
C GLU A 283 5.11 15.63 6.80
N ALA A 284 5.11 15.65 5.47
CA ALA A 284 6.31 15.50 4.65
C ALA A 284 7.30 16.67 4.86
N ASN A 285 6.78 17.90 4.98
CA ASN A 285 7.60 19.07 5.29
C ASN A 285 8.19 19.01 6.71
N GLU A 286 7.46 18.51 7.69
CA GLU A 286 7.98 18.29 9.04
C GLU A 286 9.07 17.21 9.06
N MET A 287 8.87 16.10 8.33
CA MET A 287 9.90 15.07 8.19
C MET A 287 11.18 15.62 7.54
N GLN A 288 11.07 16.51 6.55
CA GLN A 288 12.23 17.11 5.87
C GLN A 288 13.08 17.99 6.83
N LYS A 289 12.47 18.59 7.87
CA LYS A 289 13.21 19.31 8.91
C LYS A 289 14.02 18.38 9.81
N LEU A 290 13.49 17.17 10.05
CA LEU A 290 14.13 16.16 10.91
C LEU A 290 15.24 15.42 10.17
N ASP A 291 15.04 15.10 8.89
CA ASP A 291 15.98 14.36 8.08
C ASP A 291 15.92 14.83 6.62
N LYS A 292 16.97 15.55 6.21
CA LYS A 292 17.11 16.06 4.84
C LYS A 292 17.58 14.99 3.85
N VAL A 293 18.04 13.84 4.34
CA VAL A 293 18.71 12.80 3.55
C VAL A 293 17.77 11.64 3.20
N ASN A 294 16.72 11.40 4.03
CA ASN A 294 15.83 10.28 3.81
C ASN A 294 15.03 10.44 2.50
N PRO A 295 15.27 9.57 1.51
CA PRO A 295 14.68 9.74 0.18
C PRO A 295 13.16 9.55 0.16
N ARG A 296 12.57 8.75 1.09
CA ARG A 296 11.12 8.54 1.13
C ARG A 296 10.31 9.82 1.34
N ILE A 297 10.91 10.83 1.95
CA ILE A 297 10.25 12.14 2.12
C ILE A 297 9.92 12.76 0.77
N LYS A 298 10.80 12.61 -0.23
CA LYS A 298 10.55 13.10 -1.60
C LYS A 298 9.36 12.40 -2.26
N ARG A 299 9.15 11.11 -1.99
CA ARG A 299 7.95 10.39 -2.42
C ARG A 299 6.68 11.02 -1.86
N TYR A 300 6.64 11.28 -0.56
CA TYR A 300 5.47 11.88 0.08
C TYR A 300 5.20 13.29 -0.43
N LEU A 301 6.24 14.10 -0.60
CA LEU A 301 6.15 15.42 -1.21
C LEU A 301 5.63 15.35 -2.66
N GLY A 302 6.09 14.38 -3.44
CA GLY A 302 5.65 14.17 -4.82
C GLY A 302 4.17 13.84 -4.90
N TYR A 303 3.69 12.90 -4.09
CA TYR A 303 2.28 12.49 -4.08
C TYR A 303 1.37 13.64 -3.61
N SER A 304 1.70 14.26 -2.47
CA SER A 304 0.91 15.36 -1.93
C SER A 304 0.88 16.57 -2.88
N ALA A 305 1.99 16.91 -3.48
CA ALA A 305 2.08 18.01 -4.43
C ALA A 305 1.20 17.78 -5.68
N TYR A 306 1.18 16.56 -6.23
CA TYR A 306 0.30 16.23 -7.37
C TYR A 306 -1.17 16.42 -7.01
N GLU A 307 -1.60 15.83 -5.90
CA GLU A 307 -3.01 15.87 -5.46
C GLU A 307 -3.46 17.28 -5.06
N ASN A 308 -2.56 18.07 -4.46
CA ASN A 308 -2.81 19.47 -4.11
C ASN A 308 -2.66 20.44 -5.30
N GLY A 309 -2.33 19.92 -6.50
CA GLY A 309 -2.28 20.70 -7.74
C GLY A 309 -0.93 21.34 -8.08
N ASN A 310 0.11 21.13 -7.27
CA ASN A 310 1.46 21.62 -7.52
C ASN A 310 2.27 20.60 -8.35
N VAL A 311 1.95 20.55 -9.65
CA VAL A 311 2.51 19.52 -10.56
C VAL A 311 4.03 19.66 -10.78
N ASP A 312 4.59 20.86 -10.72
CA ASP A 312 6.04 21.07 -10.89
C ASP A 312 6.83 20.50 -9.71
N THR A 313 6.34 20.72 -8.48
CA THR A 313 6.93 20.11 -7.29
C THR A 313 6.78 18.59 -7.30
N ALA A 314 5.64 18.07 -7.78
CA ALA A 314 5.40 16.64 -7.90
C ALA A 314 6.43 15.98 -8.85
N ILE A 315 6.58 16.51 -10.05
CA ILE A 315 7.54 16.00 -11.07
C ILE A 315 8.97 16.07 -10.53
N LYS A 316 9.38 17.21 -9.97
CA LYS A 316 10.72 17.38 -9.42
C LYS A 316 11.00 16.35 -8.30
N SER A 317 10.12 16.26 -7.33
CA SER A 317 10.33 15.39 -6.16
C SER A 317 10.35 13.91 -6.54
N LEU A 318 9.48 13.48 -7.47
CA LEU A 318 9.42 12.10 -7.94
C LEU A 318 10.60 11.73 -8.82
N ASN A 319 11.06 12.61 -9.73
CA ASN A 319 12.27 12.39 -10.51
C ASN A 319 13.49 12.24 -9.60
N GLU A 320 13.71 13.15 -8.67
CA GLU A 320 14.82 13.06 -7.71
C GLU A 320 14.76 11.79 -6.85
N PHE A 321 13.56 11.27 -6.58
CA PHE A 321 13.40 9.99 -5.87
C PHE A 321 13.71 8.79 -6.78
N ILE A 322 13.15 8.76 -8.00
CA ILE A 322 13.24 7.62 -8.93
C ILE A 322 14.65 7.48 -9.52
N GLU A 323 15.31 8.59 -9.83
CA GLU A 323 16.65 8.59 -10.43
C GLU A 323 17.76 8.12 -9.48
N ASN A 324 17.51 8.11 -8.18
CA ASN A 324 18.51 7.61 -7.23
C ASN A 324 18.47 6.07 -7.15
N PRO A 325 19.51 5.37 -7.62
CA PRO A 325 19.53 3.90 -7.70
C PRO A 325 19.51 3.19 -6.36
N LYS A 326 19.73 3.90 -5.25
CA LYS A 326 19.64 3.36 -3.89
C LYS A 326 18.21 3.31 -3.38
N ASN A 327 17.27 3.97 -4.06
CA ASN A 327 15.90 4.03 -3.62
C ASN A 327 15.11 2.81 -4.07
N LYS A 328 14.27 2.30 -3.19
CA LYS A 328 13.30 1.26 -3.56
C LYS A 328 12.10 1.92 -4.23
N VAL A 329 12.16 2.06 -5.56
CA VAL A 329 11.07 2.57 -6.38
C VAL A 329 9.94 1.54 -6.44
N ILE A 330 8.68 2.00 -6.41
CA ILE A 330 7.46 1.18 -6.53
C ILE A 330 6.60 1.67 -7.70
N ALA A 331 5.69 0.84 -8.16
CA ALA A 331 4.79 1.13 -9.28
C ALA A 331 4.06 2.48 -9.14
N ARG A 332 3.60 2.80 -7.94
CA ARG A 332 2.89 4.05 -7.64
C ARG A 332 3.74 5.31 -7.86
N ASP A 333 5.07 5.23 -7.72
CA ASP A 333 5.96 6.37 -7.99
C ASP A 333 5.88 6.77 -9.46
N TYR A 334 5.95 5.79 -10.37
CA TYR A 334 5.80 6.02 -11.80
C TYR A 334 4.37 6.42 -12.18
N MET A 335 3.35 5.87 -11.50
CA MET A 335 1.95 6.29 -11.72
C MET A 335 1.80 7.78 -11.46
N TYR A 336 2.20 8.26 -10.28
CA TYR A 336 2.10 9.69 -9.93
C TYR A 336 2.97 10.59 -10.83
N LEU A 337 4.16 10.13 -11.23
CA LEU A 337 5.02 10.87 -12.16
C LEU A 337 4.36 11.02 -13.53
N GLY A 338 3.83 9.94 -14.10
CA GLY A 338 3.12 9.97 -15.37
C GLY A 338 1.87 10.85 -15.32
N LEU A 339 1.07 10.75 -14.25
CA LEU A 339 -0.09 11.61 -14.04
C LEU A 339 0.29 13.09 -13.92
N ALA A 340 1.36 13.41 -13.20
CA ALA A 340 1.84 14.78 -13.04
C ALA A 340 2.33 15.37 -14.39
N LYS A 341 3.09 14.60 -15.18
CA LYS A 341 3.52 15.01 -16.53
C LYS A 341 2.32 15.22 -17.45
N LEU A 342 1.35 14.30 -17.43
CA LEU A 342 0.13 14.42 -18.21
C LEU A 342 -0.64 15.71 -17.86
N LYS A 343 -0.83 15.96 -16.56
CA LYS A 343 -1.52 17.17 -16.07
C LYS A 343 -0.76 18.45 -16.45
N LYS A 344 0.58 18.46 -16.35
CA LYS A 344 1.42 19.59 -16.76
C LYS A 344 1.32 19.86 -18.26
N GLY A 345 1.35 18.82 -19.08
CA GLY A 345 1.28 18.91 -20.54
C GLY A 345 -0.12 19.22 -21.07
N THR A 346 -1.16 19.20 -20.24
CA THR A 346 -2.54 19.44 -20.65
C THR A 346 -2.91 20.90 -20.47
N ASN A 347 -3.32 21.58 -21.55
CA ASN A 347 -3.86 22.93 -21.47
C ASN A 347 -5.21 22.93 -20.70
N ALA A 348 -5.33 23.77 -19.68
CA ALA A 348 -6.51 23.78 -18.81
C ALA A 348 -7.82 24.21 -19.51
N GLU A 349 -7.72 25.07 -20.53
CA GLU A 349 -8.87 25.61 -21.24
C GLU A 349 -9.25 24.75 -22.45
N THR A 350 -8.30 24.52 -23.34
CA THR A 350 -8.53 23.80 -24.62
C THR A 350 -8.55 22.29 -24.46
N LYS A 351 -8.04 21.78 -23.32
CA LYS A 351 -7.80 20.34 -23.06
C LYS A 351 -6.81 19.68 -24.02
N ALA A 352 -6.19 20.44 -24.91
CA ALA A 352 -5.12 19.93 -25.77
C ALA A 352 -3.92 19.48 -24.93
N VAL A 353 -3.29 18.38 -25.32
CA VAL A 353 -2.13 17.81 -24.63
C VAL A 353 -0.89 17.98 -25.53
N ASP A 354 0.18 18.49 -24.95
CA ASP A 354 1.47 18.54 -25.61
C ASP A 354 1.94 17.12 -25.96
N PRO A 355 2.30 16.83 -27.22
CA PRO A 355 2.63 15.47 -27.67
C PRO A 355 3.85 14.89 -26.96
N THR A 356 4.87 15.69 -26.65
CA THR A 356 6.08 15.24 -25.96
C THR A 356 5.76 14.88 -24.51
N ALA A 357 5.09 15.77 -23.78
CA ALA A 357 4.66 15.53 -22.42
C ALA A 357 3.71 14.30 -22.32
N PHE A 358 2.84 14.11 -23.32
CA PHE A 358 1.97 12.93 -23.39
C PHE A 358 2.79 11.65 -23.56
N SER A 359 3.76 11.63 -24.49
CA SER A 359 4.61 10.47 -24.73
C SER A 359 5.42 10.08 -23.48
N GLU A 360 5.99 11.05 -22.79
CA GLU A 360 6.71 10.82 -21.53
C GLU A 360 5.79 10.29 -20.43
N ALA A 361 4.59 10.85 -20.30
CA ALA A 361 3.60 10.40 -19.34
C ALA A 361 3.18 8.94 -19.60
N VAL A 362 2.91 8.58 -20.87
CA VAL A 362 2.56 7.22 -21.26
C VAL A 362 3.68 6.23 -20.95
N ALA A 363 4.95 6.63 -21.15
CA ALA A 363 6.10 5.78 -20.81
C ALA A 363 6.16 5.48 -19.28
N ASP A 364 5.95 6.50 -18.44
CA ASP A 364 5.92 6.31 -16.99
C ASP A 364 4.71 5.45 -16.55
N LEU A 365 3.52 5.70 -17.09
CA LEU A 365 2.32 4.91 -16.81
C LEU A 365 2.50 3.44 -17.20
N LYS A 366 3.11 3.19 -18.37
CA LYS A 366 3.46 1.83 -18.82
C LYS A 366 4.44 1.17 -17.84
N LYS A 367 5.47 1.90 -17.41
CA LYS A 367 6.44 1.41 -16.44
C LYS A 367 5.79 1.05 -15.10
N SER A 368 4.83 1.86 -14.65
CA SER A 368 4.04 1.57 -13.44
C SER A 368 3.31 0.23 -13.55
N VAL A 369 2.62 -0.04 -14.66
CA VAL A 369 1.88 -1.28 -14.89
C VAL A 369 2.81 -2.49 -15.06
N GLU A 370 3.97 -2.33 -15.72
CA GLU A 370 5.00 -3.37 -15.82
C GLU A 370 5.51 -3.82 -14.44
N MET A 371 5.59 -2.89 -13.48
CA MET A 371 6.00 -3.19 -12.11
C MET A 371 4.87 -3.82 -11.29
N GLU A 372 3.63 -3.40 -11.50
CA GLU A 372 2.46 -3.87 -10.76
C GLU A 372 1.20 -3.80 -11.64
N ALA A 373 0.76 -4.95 -12.13
CA ALA A 373 -0.37 -5.04 -13.06
C ALA A 373 -1.69 -4.45 -12.52
N SER A 374 -1.87 -4.39 -11.21
CA SER A 374 -3.07 -3.80 -10.58
C SER A 374 -3.22 -2.30 -10.84
N MET A 375 -2.15 -1.59 -11.21
CA MET A 375 -2.17 -0.18 -11.59
C MET A 375 -3.05 0.10 -12.82
N THR A 376 -3.34 -0.90 -13.65
CA THR A 376 -4.28 -0.79 -14.77
C THR A 376 -5.67 -0.30 -14.35
N ASN A 377 -6.10 -0.60 -13.13
CA ASN A 377 -7.42 -0.16 -12.65
C ASN A 377 -7.58 1.37 -12.60
N ASP A 378 -6.47 2.10 -12.40
CA ASP A 378 -6.48 3.56 -12.32
C ASP A 378 -6.49 4.20 -13.74
N LEU A 379 -6.06 3.44 -14.76
CA LEU A 379 -5.98 3.92 -16.15
C LEU A 379 -7.34 3.98 -16.85
N SER A 380 -8.29 3.13 -16.48
CA SER A 380 -9.63 3.07 -17.10
C SER A 380 -10.35 4.43 -17.04
N GLU A 381 -10.33 5.11 -15.90
CA GLU A 381 -10.96 6.42 -15.75
C GLU A 381 -10.21 7.52 -16.53
N ILE A 382 -8.88 7.43 -16.64
CA ILE A 382 -8.07 8.36 -17.44
C ILE A 382 -8.42 8.21 -18.92
N GLY A 383 -8.44 6.96 -19.42
CA GLY A 383 -8.83 6.65 -20.80
C GLY A 383 -10.24 7.14 -21.12
N LYS A 384 -11.21 6.93 -20.20
CA LYS A 384 -12.58 7.41 -20.32
C LYS A 384 -12.66 8.94 -20.37
N GLY A 385 -11.83 9.63 -19.58
CA GLY A 385 -11.71 11.08 -19.63
C GLY A 385 -11.30 11.59 -21.01
N PHE A 386 -10.31 11.00 -21.66
CA PHE A 386 -9.90 11.31 -23.02
C PHE A 386 -10.97 10.93 -24.04
N TYR A 387 -11.56 9.75 -23.92
CA TYR A 387 -12.61 9.28 -24.84
C TYR A 387 -13.83 10.22 -24.86
N SER A 388 -14.30 10.65 -23.69
CA SER A 388 -15.46 11.56 -23.56
C SER A 388 -15.20 12.95 -24.19
N GLN A 389 -13.94 13.38 -24.24
CA GLN A 389 -13.49 14.60 -24.89
C GLN A 389 -13.17 14.40 -26.39
N LYS A 390 -13.45 13.21 -26.94
CA LYS A 390 -13.13 12.82 -28.33
C LYS A 390 -11.62 12.85 -28.67
N MET A 391 -10.78 12.78 -27.65
CA MET A 391 -9.31 12.66 -27.80
C MET A 391 -8.95 11.19 -27.98
N TYR A 392 -9.38 10.63 -29.11
CA TYR A 392 -9.37 9.17 -29.31
C TYR A 392 -7.98 8.57 -29.36
N ARG A 393 -6.97 9.27 -29.92
CA ARG A 393 -5.57 8.79 -29.95
C ARG A 393 -5.00 8.66 -28.54
N GLN A 394 -5.26 9.66 -27.68
CA GLN A 394 -4.82 9.64 -26.30
C GLN A 394 -5.55 8.55 -25.50
N ALA A 395 -6.87 8.42 -25.72
CA ALA A 395 -7.66 7.34 -25.10
C ALA A 395 -7.11 5.96 -25.49
N ALA A 396 -6.85 5.73 -26.78
CA ALA A 396 -6.29 4.47 -27.27
C ALA A 396 -4.96 4.13 -26.59
N ALA A 397 -4.03 5.09 -26.52
CA ALA A 397 -2.72 4.86 -25.87
C ALA A 397 -2.83 4.47 -24.39
N ILE A 398 -3.78 5.07 -23.65
CA ILE A 398 -4.03 4.69 -22.25
C ILE A 398 -4.68 3.31 -22.17
N TYR A 399 -5.68 3.04 -23.00
CA TYR A 399 -6.35 1.73 -23.00
C TYR A 399 -5.44 0.60 -23.49
N GLU A 400 -4.50 0.84 -24.40
CA GLU A 400 -3.47 -0.15 -24.79
C GLU A 400 -2.66 -0.63 -23.57
N ILE A 401 -2.41 0.24 -22.60
CA ILE A 401 -1.75 -0.14 -21.36
C ILE A 401 -2.76 -0.87 -20.45
N ALA A 402 -3.98 -0.35 -20.32
CA ALA A 402 -4.99 -0.91 -19.41
C ALA A 402 -5.34 -2.38 -19.73
N VAL A 403 -5.45 -2.73 -21.03
CA VAL A 403 -5.81 -4.09 -21.46
C VAL A 403 -4.68 -5.12 -21.35
N THR A 404 -3.49 -4.73 -20.91
CA THR A 404 -2.40 -5.69 -20.67
C THR A 404 -2.67 -6.62 -19.48
N ASN A 405 -3.50 -6.19 -18.54
CA ASN A 405 -3.93 -6.99 -17.40
C ASN A 405 -5.29 -7.65 -17.67
N LYS A 406 -5.28 -8.91 -18.07
CA LYS A 406 -6.50 -9.69 -18.35
C LYS A 406 -7.35 -9.97 -17.11
N GLU A 407 -6.76 -9.91 -15.91
CA GLU A 407 -7.46 -10.12 -14.64
C GLU A 407 -8.11 -8.83 -14.10
N SER A 408 -7.95 -7.71 -14.80
CA SER A 408 -8.61 -6.46 -14.42
C SER A 408 -10.13 -6.60 -14.49
N LYS A 409 -10.84 -6.13 -13.46
CA LYS A 409 -12.31 -6.03 -13.46
C LYS A 409 -12.85 -5.15 -14.60
N ASN A 410 -12.01 -4.28 -15.16
CA ASN A 410 -12.36 -3.37 -16.23
C ASN A 410 -11.96 -3.93 -17.62
N TYR A 411 -11.30 -5.09 -17.70
CA TYR A 411 -10.71 -5.62 -18.93
C TYR A 411 -11.65 -5.61 -20.13
N LEU A 412 -12.90 -6.06 -19.94
CA LEU A 412 -13.90 -6.08 -21.00
C LEU A 412 -14.25 -4.65 -21.48
N LEU A 413 -14.48 -3.75 -20.54
CA LEU A 413 -14.86 -2.38 -20.86
C LEU A 413 -13.68 -1.61 -21.48
N ASP A 414 -12.46 -1.83 -20.99
CA ASP A 414 -11.25 -1.23 -21.51
C ASP A 414 -10.96 -1.68 -22.95
N ASN A 415 -11.16 -2.98 -23.29
CA ASN A 415 -11.08 -3.46 -24.67
C ASN A 415 -12.15 -2.82 -25.57
N PHE A 416 -13.39 -2.68 -25.08
CA PHE A 416 -14.43 -2.01 -25.85
C PHE A 416 -14.08 -0.55 -26.16
N TYR A 417 -13.59 0.19 -25.18
CA TYR A 417 -13.14 1.57 -25.39
C TYR A 417 -11.84 1.67 -26.21
N LEU A 418 -10.93 0.70 -26.09
CA LEU A 418 -9.75 0.62 -26.95
C LEU A 418 -10.17 0.48 -28.42
N GLY A 419 -11.01 -0.51 -28.71
CA GLY A 419 -11.51 -0.72 -30.07
C GLY A 419 -12.20 0.50 -30.64
N ASN A 420 -13.10 1.11 -29.87
CA ASN A 420 -13.79 2.34 -30.28
C ASN A 420 -12.82 3.52 -30.47
N SER A 421 -11.85 3.69 -29.57
CA SER A 421 -10.87 4.78 -29.67
C SER A 421 -10.02 4.65 -30.92
N LEU A 422 -9.54 3.46 -31.24
CA LEU A 422 -8.78 3.18 -32.45
C LEU A 422 -9.64 3.33 -33.71
N TYR A 423 -10.89 2.87 -33.69
CA TYR A 423 -11.83 3.08 -34.81
C TYR A 423 -12.09 4.57 -35.06
N PHE A 424 -12.48 5.31 -33.99
CA PHE A 424 -12.81 6.73 -34.16
C PHE A 424 -11.60 7.59 -34.47
N SER A 425 -10.39 7.26 -34.00
CA SER A 425 -9.18 7.99 -34.39
C SER A 425 -8.87 7.84 -35.89
N ASN A 426 -9.32 6.77 -36.52
CA ASN A 426 -9.11 6.47 -37.93
C ASN A 426 -10.29 6.90 -38.84
N THR A 427 -11.38 7.40 -38.27
CA THR A 427 -12.57 7.86 -39.03
C THR A 427 -12.88 9.34 -38.82
N GLN A 428 -11.96 10.11 -38.23
CA GLN A 428 -12.09 11.57 -38.12
C GLN A 428 -11.97 12.22 -39.51
N LYS A 429 -12.60 13.39 -39.66
CA LYS A 429 -12.69 14.07 -40.97
C LYS A 429 -11.34 14.46 -41.61
N ASP A 430 -10.32 14.63 -40.78
CA ASP A 430 -8.95 14.97 -41.19
C ASP A 430 -8.09 13.78 -41.55
N VAL A 431 -8.58 12.56 -41.34
CA VAL A 431 -7.86 11.32 -41.69
C VAL A 431 -8.06 10.98 -43.17
N VAL A 432 -7.02 11.21 -43.95
CA VAL A 432 -7.04 10.90 -45.39
C VAL A 432 -6.94 9.40 -45.67
N LYS A 433 -6.14 8.69 -44.87
CA LYS A 433 -5.98 7.23 -44.96
C LYS A 433 -5.93 6.60 -43.56
N PRO A 434 -6.82 5.65 -43.28
CA PRO A 434 -6.82 4.92 -42.01
C PRO A 434 -5.50 4.14 -41.79
N ASN A 435 -5.06 4.06 -40.56
CA ASN A 435 -3.90 3.26 -40.16
C ASN A 435 -4.31 1.79 -39.99
N VAL A 436 -3.83 0.94 -40.91
CA VAL A 436 -4.16 -0.50 -40.95
C VAL A 436 -3.77 -1.22 -39.65
N GLU A 437 -2.61 -0.89 -39.05
CA GLU A 437 -2.16 -1.55 -37.82
C GLU A 437 -3.02 -1.16 -36.62
N GLU A 438 -3.45 0.10 -36.53
CA GLU A 438 -4.40 0.52 -35.49
C GLU A 438 -5.77 -0.14 -35.66
N LEU A 439 -6.26 -0.28 -36.90
CA LEU A 439 -7.51 -0.99 -37.17
C LEU A 439 -7.42 -2.48 -36.85
N LYS A 440 -6.29 -3.15 -37.09
CA LYS A 440 -6.08 -4.54 -36.65
C LYS A 440 -6.12 -4.67 -35.13
N LYS A 441 -5.53 -3.73 -34.41
CA LYS A 441 -5.63 -3.69 -32.94
C LYS A 441 -7.08 -3.48 -32.49
N ALA A 442 -7.84 -2.61 -33.16
CA ALA A 442 -9.27 -2.43 -32.87
C ALA A 442 -10.07 -3.72 -33.08
N ASP A 443 -9.79 -4.43 -34.17
CA ASP A 443 -10.42 -5.72 -34.49
C ASP A 443 -10.17 -6.76 -33.39
N ILE A 444 -8.92 -6.86 -32.90
CA ILE A 444 -8.54 -7.73 -31.78
C ILE A 444 -9.25 -7.31 -30.50
N ALA A 445 -9.31 -6.02 -30.19
CA ALA A 445 -9.97 -5.52 -28.99
C ALA A 445 -11.46 -5.87 -28.97
N PHE A 446 -12.17 -5.71 -30.10
CA PHE A 446 -13.57 -6.16 -30.22
C PHE A 446 -13.72 -7.67 -30.13
N ALA A 447 -12.76 -8.46 -30.68
CA ALA A 447 -12.77 -9.92 -30.53
C ALA A 447 -12.68 -10.33 -29.04
N ASN A 448 -11.82 -9.68 -28.24
CA ASN A 448 -11.72 -9.92 -26.80
C ASN A 448 -13.04 -9.62 -26.07
N VAL A 449 -13.76 -8.56 -26.49
CA VAL A 449 -15.08 -8.24 -25.93
C VAL A 449 -16.10 -9.32 -26.28
N ILE A 450 -16.13 -9.77 -27.53
CA ILE A 450 -17.06 -10.81 -28.01
C ILE A 450 -16.81 -12.14 -27.29
N GLU A 451 -15.55 -12.53 -27.13
CA GLU A 451 -15.17 -13.75 -26.40
C GLU A 451 -15.66 -13.72 -24.95
N ALA A 452 -15.43 -12.59 -24.24
CA ALA A 452 -15.81 -12.44 -22.85
C ALA A 452 -17.33 -12.21 -22.65
N SER A 453 -18.02 -11.61 -23.64
CA SER A 453 -19.46 -11.29 -23.60
C SER A 453 -20.10 -11.38 -24.98
N PRO A 454 -20.49 -12.61 -25.42
CA PRO A 454 -21.08 -12.83 -26.74
C PRO A 454 -22.42 -12.13 -27.00
N THR A 455 -23.03 -11.55 -25.98
CA THR A 455 -24.28 -10.80 -26.10
C THR A 455 -24.10 -9.29 -26.27
N THR A 456 -22.84 -8.80 -26.32
CA THR A 456 -22.50 -7.39 -26.50
C THR A 456 -22.60 -7.01 -27.99
N GLN A 457 -23.82 -6.68 -28.42
CA GLN A 457 -24.13 -6.41 -29.84
C GLN A 457 -23.24 -5.35 -30.48
N ASP A 458 -22.94 -4.24 -29.78
CA ASP A 458 -22.14 -3.14 -30.34
C ASP A 458 -20.68 -3.57 -30.63
N ALA A 459 -20.15 -4.60 -29.97
CA ALA A 459 -18.83 -5.13 -30.30
C ALA A 459 -18.81 -5.77 -31.69
N TYR A 460 -19.85 -6.51 -32.08
CA TYR A 460 -20.00 -7.06 -33.44
C TYR A 460 -20.14 -5.94 -34.48
N LEU A 461 -20.97 -4.94 -34.18
CA LEU A 461 -21.17 -3.81 -35.09
C LEU A 461 -19.87 -3.07 -35.37
N PHE A 462 -19.13 -2.70 -34.32
CA PHE A 462 -17.87 -1.99 -34.50
C PHE A 462 -16.78 -2.86 -35.11
N LYS A 463 -16.78 -4.18 -34.83
CA LYS A 463 -15.87 -5.11 -35.48
C LYS A 463 -16.16 -5.22 -36.99
N ALA A 464 -17.44 -5.26 -37.39
CA ALA A 464 -17.85 -5.21 -38.81
C ALA A 464 -17.38 -3.93 -39.50
N ARG A 465 -17.63 -2.76 -38.87
CA ARG A 465 -17.18 -1.46 -39.36
C ARG A 465 -15.66 -1.39 -39.50
N THR A 466 -14.93 -1.93 -38.55
CA THR A 466 -13.47 -1.99 -38.58
C THR A 466 -12.96 -2.85 -39.73
N ASN A 467 -13.58 -4.02 -39.97
CA ASN A 467 -13.21 -4.88 -41.07
C ASN A 467 -13.59 -4.28 -42.44
N SER A 468 -14.65 -3.50 -42.52
CA SER A 468 -14.97 -2.72 -43.73
C SER A 468 -13.88 -1.71 -44.07
N LEU A 469 -13.30 -1.03 -43.07
CA LEU A 469 -12.15 -0.13 -43.28
C LEU A 469 -10.86 -0.88 -43.60
N LEU A 470 -10.74 -2.13 -43.22
CA LEU A 470 -9.63 -3.03 -43.56
C LEU A 470 -9.82 -3.69 -44.95
N GLU A 471 -10.92 -3.39 -45.66
CA GLU A 471 -11.29 -4.01 -46.96
C GLU A 471 -11.41 -5.53 -46.87
N ASN A 472 -11.81 -6.05 -45.69
CA ASN A 472 -12.04 -7.48 -45.47
C ASN A 472 -13.54 -7.82 -45.54
N ASP A 473 -14.03 -8.00 -46.77
CA ASP A 473 -15.46 -8.23 -47.04
C ASP A 473 -16.01 -9.46 -46.31
N ALA A 474 -15.22 -10.54 -46.19
CA ALA A 474 -15.69 -11.78 -45.55
C ALA A 474 -15.98 -11.56 -44.04
N GLU A 475 -15.07 -10.94 -43.33
CA GLU A 475 -15.27 -10.65 -41.90
C GLU A 475 -16.30 -9.50 -41.69
N THR A 476 -16.39 -8.54 -42.63
CA THR A 476 -17.43 -7.52 -42.63
C THR A 476 -18.81 -8.13 -42.66
N ILE A 477 -19.08 -9.04 -43.62
CA ILE A 477 -20.34 -9.75 -43.74
C ILE A 477 -20.63 -10.52 -42.46
N LYS A 478 -19.71 -11.37 -42.04
CA LYS A 478 -19.84 -12.23 -40.86
C LYS A 478 -20.23 -11.42 -39.60
N TYR A 479 -19.55 -10.34 -39.30
CA TYR A 479 -19.81 -9.60 -38.05
C TYR A 479 -21.06 -8.70 -38.14
N TYR A 480 -21.47 -8.23 -39.30
CA TYR A 480 -22.78 -7.61 -39.45
C TYR A 480 -23.91 -8.65 -39.30
N GLU A 481 -23.76 -9.86 -39.84
CA GLU A 481 -24.74 -10.93 -39.65
C GLU A 481 -24.85 -11.34 -38.18
N GLU A 482 -23.72 -11.46 -37.46
CA GLU A 482 -23.72 -11.72 -36.03
C GLU A 482 -24.36 -10.58 -35.21
N TYR A 483 -24.10 -9.31 -35.56
CA TYR A 483 -24.81 -8.19 -34.99
C TYR A 483 -26.32 -8.30 -35.13
N LEU A 484 -26.77 -8.59 -36.37
CA LEU A 484 -28.19 -8.75 -36.66
C LEU A 484 -28.80 -9.94 -35.89
N ARG A 485 -28.08 -11.06 -35.79
CA ARG A 485 -28.49 -12.22 -34.98
C ARG A 485 -28.70 -11.84 -33.53
N VAL A 486 -27.70 -11.20 -32.89
CA VAL A 486 -27.76 -10.81 -31.46
C VAL A 486 -28.88 -9.79 -31.20
N VAL A 487 -29.08 -8.83 -32.09
CA VAL A 487 -30.20 -7.86 -31.97
C VAL A 487 -31.56 -8.56 -32.09
N ASN A 488 -31.72 -9.49 -33.03
CA ASN A 488 -32.97 -10.24 -33.21
C ASN A 488 -33.27 -11.16 -32.01
N GLU A 489 -32.27 -11.82 -31.45
CA GLU A 489 -32.42 -12.69 -30.27
C GLU A 489 -32.89 -11.90 -29.03
N LYS A 490 -32.55 -10.59 -28.94
CA LYS A 490 -33.03 -9.70 -27.87
C LYS A 490 -34.48 -9.23 -28.07
N GLY A 491 -35.09 -9.51 -29.22
CA GLY A 491 -36.51 -9.27 -29.50
C GLY A 491 -36.82 -7.94 -30.20
N THR A 492 -38.12 -7.78 -30.52
CA THR A 492 -38.63 -6.69 -31.38
C THR A 492 -38.34 -5.28 -30.83
N GLU A 493 -38.36 -5.11 -29.53
CA GLU A 493 -38.06 -3.81 -28.91
C GLU A 493 -36.62 -3.38 -29.21
N GLU A 494 -35.65 -4.29 -28.99
CA GLU A 494 -34.23 -3.98 -29.24
C GLU A 494 -33.96 -3.80 -30.72
N PHE A 495 -34.60 -4.56 -31.59
CA PHE A 495 -34.54 -4.37 -33.04
C PHE A 495 -35.02 -2.96 -33.44
N THR A 496 -36.18 -2.54 -32.93
CA THR A 496 -36.75 -1.23 -33.21
C THR A 496 -35.87 -0.10 -32.73
N LYS A 497 -35.34 -0.22 -31.55
CA LYS A 497 -34.39 0.75 -30.95
C LYS A 497 -33.12 0.89 -31.81
N ASN A 498 -32.64 -0.20 -32.40
CA ASN A 498 -31.44 -0.22 -33.22
C ASN A 498 -31.70 -0.18 -34.73
N LYS A 499 -32.90 0.20 -35.18
CA LYS A 499 -33.32 0.17 -36.60
C LYS A 499 -32.30 0.81 -37.54
N THR A 500 -31.71 1.95 -37.17
CA THR A 500 -30.68 2.64 -37.98
C THR A 500 -29.42 1.79 -38.15
N LYS A 501 -28.95 1.13 -37.11
CA LYS A 501 -27.79 0.24 -37.13
C LYS A 501 -28.08 -1.06 -37.90
N VAL A 502 -29.33 -1.55 -37.85
CA VAL A 502 -29.79 -2.70 -38.64
C VAL A 502 -29.80 -2.36 -40.14
N ILE A 503 -30.31 -1.19 -40.52
CA ILE A 503 -30.27 -0.68 -41.90
C ILE A 503 -28.81 -0.52 -42.37
N GLU A 504 -27.94 0.06 -41.54
CA GLU A 504 -26.51 0.15 -41.82
C GLU A 504 -25.91 -1.22 -42.06
N SER A 505 -26.24 -2.21 -41.23
CA SER A 505 -25.73 -3.58 -41.38
C SER A 505 -26.15 -4.23 -42.69
N TYR A 506 -27.43 -4.11 -43.08
CA TYR A 506 -27.89 -4.58 -44.36
C TYR A 506 -27.19 -3.90 -45.54
N ASN A 507 -27.00 -2.57 -45.47
CA ASN A 507 -26.26 -1.84 -46.49
C ASN A 507 -24.79 -2.25 -46.56
N GLY A 508 -24.13 -2.46 -45.42
CA GLY A 508 -22.75 -2.91 -45.34
C GLY A 508 -22.54 -4.30 -45.92
N ILE A 509 -23.44 -5.25 -45.61
CA ILE A 509 -23.44 -6.62 -46.21
C ILE A 509 -23.70 -6.54 -47.69
N GLY A 510 -24.69 -5.73 -48.13
CA GLY A 510 -24.99 -5.55 -49.56
C GLY A 510 -23.80 -5.01 -50.34
N ALA A 511 -23.08 -4.03 -49.79
CA ALA A 511 -21.88 -3.46 -50.37
C ALA A 511 -20.73 -4.47 -50.46
N ALA A 512 -20.48 -5.25 -49.42
CA ALA A 512 -19.45 -6.28 -49.40
C ALA A 512 -19.70 -7.41 -50.42
N TYR A 513 -20.97 -7.75 -50.70
CA TYR A 513 -21.32 -8.70 -51.75
C TYR A 513 -21.34 -8.10 -53.16
N ALA A 514 -21.34 -6.80 -53.34
CA ALA A 514 -21.60 -6.15 -54.64
C ALA A 514 -20.71 -6.65 -55.78
N ASN A 515 -19.44 -6.95 -55.50
CA ASN A 515 -18.47 -7.40 -56.49
C ASN A 515 -18.35 -8.94 -56.57
N THR A 516 -18.83 -9.68 -55.56
CA THR A 516 -18.64 -11.15 -55.48
C THR A 516 -19.92 -11.93 -55.69
N ASP A 517 -21.09 -11.43 -55.22
CA ASP A 517 -22.41 -12.07 -55.37
C ASP A 517 -23.51 -11.01 -55.47
N LYS A 518 -23.77 -10.60 -56.72
CA LYS A 518 -24.80 -9.58 -57.01
C LYS A 518 -26.19 -9.98 -56.53
N THR A 519 -26.51 -11.28 -56.46
CA THR A 519 -27.83 -11.78 -56.02
C THR A 519 -28.01 -11.51 -54.53
N LYS A 520 -27.02 -11.86 -53.73
CA LYS A 520 -27.02 -11.55 -52.30
C LYS A 520 -26.97 -10.05 -52.03
N ALA A 521 -26.16 -9.32 -52.80
CA ALA A 521 -26.13 -7.86 -52.67
C ALA A 521 -27.53 -7.25 -52.84
N LYS A 522 -28.27 -7.65 -53.89
CA LYS A 522 -29.65 -7.20 -54.12
C LYS A 522 -30.58 -7.61 -52.98
N GLU A 523 -30.44 -8.82 -52.44
CA GLU A 523 -31.25 -9.30 -51.31
C GLU A 523 -31.11 -8.37 -50.12
N TYR A 524 -29.88 -8.05 -49.71
CA TYR A 524 -29.64 -7.22 -48.54
C TYR A 524 -30.04 -5.75 -48.74
N PHE A 525 -29.83 -5.17 -49.92
CA PHE A 525 -30.36 -3.82 -50.21
C PHE A 525 -31.89 -3.77 -50.23
N ASN A 526 -32.56 -4.83 -50.67
CA ASN A 526 -34.02 -4.93 -50.57
C ASN A 526 -34.51 -5.05 -49.13
N LYS A 527 -33.77 -5.73 -48.23
CA LYS A 527 -34.07 -5.72 -46.78
C LYS A 527 -33.97 -4.28 -46.20
N THR A 528 -33.00 -3.50 -46.67
CA THR A 528 -32.91 -2.06 -46.31
C THR A 528 -34.14 -1.32 -46.78
N ILE A 529 -34.56 -1.45 -48.06
CA ILE A 529 -35.70 -0.76 -48.62
C ILE A 529 -37.01 -1.15 -47.90
N ALA A 530 -37.14 -2.42 -47.50
CA ALA A 530 -38.28 -2.88 -46.71
C ALA A 530 -38.42 -2.18 -45.36
N LEU A 531 -37.29 -1.86 -44.70
CA LEU A 531 -37.29 -1.11 -43.44
C LEU A 531 -37.32 0.41 -43.63
N ASP A 532 -36.70 0.91 -44.67
CA ASP A 532 -36.62 2.34 -45.03
C ASP A 532 -36.76 2.54 -46.52
N PRO A 533 -38.01 2.71 -47.02
CA PRO A 533 -38.30 2.91 -48.43
C PRO A 533 -37.64 4.16 -49.06
N THR A 534 -37.20 5.10 -48.20
CA THR A 534 -36.55 6.36 -48.63
C THR A 534 -35.01 6.28 -48.68
N ASN A 535 -34.44 5.11 -48.41
CA ASN A 535 -33.00 4.95 -48.32
C ASN A 535 -32.32 5.13 -49.70
N GLU A 536 -31.73 6.31 -49.91
CA GLU A 536 -31.10 6.65 -51.19
C GLU A 536 -29.92 5.73 -51.53
N TYR A 537 -29.12 5.36 -50.56
CA TYR A 537 -27.94 4.50 -50.75
C TYR A 537 -28.32 3.13 -51.30
N ALA A 538 -29.27 2.44 -50.69
CA ALA A 538 -29.76 1.14 -51.14
C ALA A 538 -30.43 1.25 -52.53
N THR A 539 -31.21 2.31 -52.75
CA THR A 539 -31.89 2.57 -54.03
C THR A 539 -30.89 2.76 -55.18
N GLN A 540 -29.85 3.54 -54.97
CA GLN A 540 -28.77 3.77 -55.95
C GLN A 540 -27.96 2.51 -56.21
N SER A 541 -27.58 1.79 -55.14
CA SER A 541 -26.82 0.54 -55.23
C SER A 541 -27.59 -0.54 -56.04
N LEU A 542 -28.90 -0.69 -55.83
CA LEU A 542 -29.74 -1.60 -56.61
C LEU A 542 -29.77 -1.23 -58.10
N LYS A 543 -29.73 0.06 -58.46
CA LYS A 543 -29.63 0.51 -59.86
C LYS A 543 -28.31 0.17 -60.50
N MET A 544 -27.20 0.26 -59.74
CA MET A 544 -25.86 -0.07 -60.22
C MET A 544 -25.64 -1.57 -60.40
N LEU A 545 -26.34 -2.41 -59.68
CA LEU A 545 -26.25 -3.89 -59.76
C LEU A 545 -27.09 -4.49 -60.93
N LYS A 546 -27.81 -3.64 -61.68
CA LYS A 546 -28.48 -4.11 -62.88
C LYS A 546 -27.45 -4.48 -63.94
#